data_5465159d6000951fbf542a43b339f91d
#
_entry.id   5465159d6000951fbf542a43b339f91d
#
_cell.length_a   1.000
_cell.length_b   1.000
_cell.length_c   1.000
_cell.angle_alpha   90.00
_cell.angle_beta   90.00
_cell.angle_gamma   90.00
#
_symmetry.space_group_name_H-M   'P 1'
#
loop_
_entity.id
_entity.type
_entity.pdbx_description
1 polymer ?
#
loop_
_entity_poly.entity_id
_entity_poly.type
_entity_poly.pdbx_seq_one_letter_code
_entity_poly.pdbx_strand_id
1 'polypeptide(L)'
;MKKIGCCILALAVLISLTACGKKTEADLTDTISATGQLLMDSVAEPTYGSVGGEWLVMGLARSGMEISPEYFESYFQNLSAYTAQQGGVLHDRKYTEYSRVILAVTAMGEDPTDVGGFNMLLPLADFEQTCFQGINGPIFALLALDSGDYDIPENTADSTQATRDLYVDYIINAQLPEGGWSLMGGEAEIDLTAMALQALAKYQDRKDVAEAVEKGIAILSECQNENGGYQFNENEQASCESVAQVIVSLAELGISLDDSRFVKGGKTLLDGLMQFRQADGGFSHLVGVETDLLATEQAFYAMVAADRVEKGEASLYRMK
;
A
#
# COMPACT_ATOMS: atom_id res chain seq x y z
N MET A 1 -27.39 63.18 49.24
CA MET A 1 -27.17 62.84 47.84
C MET A 1 -25.97 61.89 47.78
N LYS A 2 -26.22 60.57 47.68
CA LYS A 2 -25.20 59.53 47.61
C LYS A 2 -25.18 59.01 46.20
N LYS A 3 -24.02 59.10 45.52
CA LYS A 3 -23.78 58.56 44.20
C LYS A 3 -23.38 57.08 44.36
N ILE A 4 -24.15 56.17 43.75
CA ILE A 4 -23.91 54.77 43.67
C ILE A 4 -23.07 54.58 42.40
N GLY A 5 -21.81 54.14 42.57
CA GLY A 5 -20.95 53.70 41.46
C GLY A 5 -21.23 52.26 41.09
N CYS A 6 -21.59 52.06 39.86
CA CYS A 6 -21.79 50.72 39.28
C CYS A 6 -20.47 50.18 38.77
N CYS A 7 -19.92 49.17 39.45
CA CYS A 7 -18.76 48.42 38.97
C CYS A 7 -19.25 47.35 37.99
N ILE A 8 -18.93 47.50 36.71
CA ILE A 8 -19.11 46.47 35.69
C ILE A 8 -17.90 45.56 35.75
N LEU A 9 -18.10 44.34 36.24
CA LEU A 9 -17.11 43.27 36.22
C LEU A 9 -17.13 42.63 34.84
N ALA A 10 -16.14 42.92 34.02
CA ALA A 10 -15.94 42.25 32.74
C ALA A 10 -15.34 40.87 32.99
N LEU A 11 -16.14 39.80 32.83
CA LEU A 11 -15.70 38.42 32.87
C LEU A 11 -15.04 38.06 31.53
N ALA A 12 -13.73 38.11 31.47
CA ALA A 12 -12.97 37.60 30.32
C ALA A 12 -13.00 36.06 30.34
N VAL A 13 -13.83 35.47 29.50
CA VAL A 13 -13.78 34.01 29.22
C VAL A 13 -12.59 33.75 28.30
N LEU A 14 -11.51 33.24 28.89
CA LEU A 14 -10.41 32.65 28.14
C LEU A 14 -10.92 31.34 27.55
N ILE A 15 -11.28 31.35 26.25
CA ILE A 15 -11.46 30.15 25.46
C ILE A 15 -10.04 29.64 25.16
N SER A 16 -9.58 28.68 25.94
CA SER A 16 -8.41 27.88 25.58
C SER A 16 -8.81 27.01 24.38
N LEU A 17 -8.48 27.49 23.18
CA LEU A 17 -8.40 26.67 21.99
C LEU A 17 -7.26 25.65 22.23
N THR A 18 -7.60 24.48 22.71
CA THR A 18 -6.74 23.30 22.52
C THR A 18 -6.71 23.05 21.01
N ALA A 19 -5.69 23.59 20.34
CA ALA A 19 -5.29 23.16 19.02
C ALA A 19 -4.88 21.69 19.15
N CYS A 20 -5.81 20.77 18.90
CA CYS A 20 -5.49 19.40 18.57
C CYS A 20 -4.65 19.53 17.28
N GLY A 21 -3.35 19.25 17.37
CA GLY A 21 -2.43 19.42 16.26
C GLY A 21 -2.78 18.38 15.17
N LYS A 22 -3.62 18.79 14.21
CA LYS A 22 -3.63 18.13 12.92
C LYS A 22 -2.22 18.30 12.35
N LYS A 23 -1.49 17.21 12.14
CA LYS A 23 -0.37 17.23 11.21
C LYS A 23 -0.91 17.88 9.95
N THR A 24 -0.27 18.96 9.53
CA THR A 24 -0.74 19.71 8.37
C THR A 24 -0.38 18.91 7.11
N GLU A 25 -1.16 19.02 6.04
CA GLU A 25 -0.87 18.46 4.71
C GLU A 25 0.59 18.76 4.28
N ALA A 26 1.10 19.94 4.61
CA ALA A 26 2.50 20.32 4.41
C ALA A 26 3.51 19.38 5.11
N ASP A 27 3.20 18.88 6.34
CA ASP A 27 4.10 17.98 7.08
C ASP A 27 4.21 16.59 6.42
N LEU A 28 3.12 16.06 5.85
CA LEU A 28 3.12 14.79 5.13
C LEU A 28 3.88 14.90 3.79
N THR A 29 3.63 15.94 3.01
CA THR A 29 4.31 16.22 1.74
C THR A 29 5.82 16.39 1.94
N ASP A 30 6.23 17.12 2.98
CA ASP A 30 7.66 17.31 3.31
C ASP A 30 8.31 15.96 3.71
N THR A 31 7.58 15.12 4.45
CA THR A 31 8.06 13.78 4.83
C THR A 31 8.21 12.88 3.62
N ILE A 32 7.23 12.85 2.71
CA ILE A 32 7.30 12.11 1.44
C ILE A 32 8.54 12.57 0.64
N SER A 33 8.74 13.88 0.50
CA SER A 33 9.86 14.43 -0.25
C SER A 33 11.21 14.02 0.34
N ALA A 34 11.36 14.12 1.67
CA ALA A 34 12.59 13.74 2.36
C ALA A 34 12.89 12.24 2.26
N THR A 35 11.87 11.39 2.46
CA THR A 35 12.01 9.94 2.37
C THR A 35 12.26 9.48 0.93
N GLY A 36 11.56 10.06 -0.05
CA GLY A 36 11.80 9.76 -1.47
C GLY A 36 13.21 10.15 -1.92
N GLN A 37 13.75 11.29 -1.45
CA GLN A 37 15.13 11.67 -1.74
C GLN A 37 16.12 10.68 -1.12
N LEU A 38 15.94 10.28 0.15
CA LEU A 38 16.77 9.27 0.81
C LEU A 38 16.77 7.95 0.04
N LEU A 39 15.60 7.50 -0.44
CA LEU A 39 15.46 6.28 -1.23
C LEU A 39 16.23 6.36 -2.55
N MET A 40 16.11 7.48 -3.28
CA MET A 40 16.88 7.71 -4.53
C MET A 40 18.38 7.78 -4.28
N ASP A 41 18.81 8.39 -3.17
CA ASP A 41 20.24 8.46 -2.80
C ASP A 41 20.78 7.08 -2.41
N SER A 42 19.94 6.25 -1.78
CA SER A 42 20.30 4.88 -1.37
C SER A 42 20.31 3.89 -2.53
N VAL A 43 19.46 4.12 -3.54
CA VAL A 43 19.30 3.28 -4.73
C VAL A 43 19.43 4.18 -5.97
N ALA A 44 20.66 4.56 -6.28
CA ALA A 44 20.94 5.46 -7.42
C ALA A 44 20.65 4.80 -8.79
N GLU A 45 20.77 3.48 -8.87
CA GLU A 45 20.52 2.69 -10.08
C GLU A 45 19.52 1.56 -9.76
N PRO A 46 18.21 1.81 -9.85
CA PRO A 46 17.19 0.81 -9.56
C PRO A 46 17.24 -0.33 -10.59
N THR A 47 17.02 -1.55 -10.11
CA THR A 47 17.04 -2.76 -10.93
C THR A 47 15.83 -3.65 -10.62
N TYR A 48 15.65 -4.72 -11.39
CA TYR A 48 14.67 -5.75 -11.07
C TYR A 48 14.88 -6.31 -9.65
N GLY A 49 13.82 -6.28 -8.84
CA GLY A 49 13.82 -6.81 -7.47
C GLY A 49 12.78 -6.12 -6.58
N SER A 50 12.31 -6.80 -5.54
CA SER A 50 11.29 -6.22 -4.66
C SER A 50 11.82 -5.08 -3.79
N VAL A 51 13.08 -5.13 -3.40
CA VAL A 51 13.75 -4.07 -2.61
C VAL A 51 14.72 -3.35 -3.53
N GLY A 52 14.65 -2.03 -3.58
CA GLY A 52 15.43 -1.20 -4.49
C GLY A 52 14.98 -1.27 -5.96
N GLY A 53 13.81 -1.83 -6.22
CA GLY A 53 13.27 -2.04 -7.57
C GLY A 53 11.82 -1.60 -7.69
N GLU A 54 10.93 -2.55 -7.99
CA GLU A 54 9.56 -2.28 -8.43
C GLU A 54 8.75 -1.44 -7.43
N TRP A 55 8.81 -1.73 -6.12
CA TRP A 55 8.05 -0.98 -5.13
C TRP A 55 8.55 0.45 -4.97
N LEU A 56 9.86 0.63 -4.99
CA LEU A 56 10.50 1.95 -4.99
C LEU A 56 10.06 2.76 -6.21
N VAL A 57 10.22 2.19 -7.41
CA VAL A 57 9.90 2.86 -8.68
C VAL A 57 8.42 3.22 -8.75
N MET A 58 7.52 2.29 -8.39
CA MET A 58 6.09 2.56 -8.33
C MET A 58 5.76 3.68 -7.33
N GLY A 59 6.30 3.61 -6.12
CA GLY A 59 6.09 4.65 -5.11
C GLY A 59 6.54 6.03 -5.59
N LEU A 60 7.74 6.13 -6.17
CA LEU A 60 8.29 7.37 -6.71
C LEU A 60 7.44 7.91 -7.87
N ALA A 61 7.04 7.06 -8.82
CA ALA A 61 6.21 7.47 -9.96
C ALA A 61 4.82 7.97 -9.54
N ARG A 62 4.32 7.48 -8.40
CA ARG A 62 3.00 7.88 -7.86
C ARG A 62 3.07 9.05 -6.87
N SER A 63 4.26 9.45 -6.43
CA SER A 63 4.46 10.42 -5.33
C SER A 63 4.13 11.88 -5.70
N GLY A 64 4.10 12.22 -6.99
CA GLY A 64 4.00 13.61 -7.44
C GLY A 64 5.29 14.42 -7.25
N MET A 65 6.40 13.81 -6.83
CA MET A 65 7.71 14.45 -6.77
C MET A 65 8.25 14.71 -8.17
N GLU A 66 9.05 15.77 -8.32
CA GLU A 66 9.83 16.00 -9.54
C GLU A 66 11.05 15.07 -9.54
N ILE A 67 10.95 13.99 -10.31
CA ILE A 67 12.01 12.99 -10.45
C ILE A 67 12.55 13.04 -11.86
N SER A 68 13.90 12.94 -11.99
CA SER A 68 14.54 12.91 -13.30
C SER A 68 14.01 11.73 -14.14
N PRO A 69 13.60 11.96 -15.40
CA PRO A 69 13.19 10.90 -16.31
C PRO A 69 14.25 9.81 -16.46
N GLU A 70 15.53 10.16 -16.41
CA GLU A 70 16.66 9.26 -16.54
C GLU A 70 16.67 8.19 -15.43
N TYR A 71 16.13 8.48 -14.23
CA TYR A 71 16.02 7.51 -13.16
C TYR A 71 15.07 6.35 -13.54
N PHE A 72 13.90 6.68 -14.08
CA PHE A 72 12.92 5.70 -14.55
C PHE A 72 13.41 4.98 -15.82
N GLU A 73 14.02 5.71 -16.75
CA GLU A 73 14.62 5.13 -17.97
C GLU A 73 15.70 4.10 -17.61
N SER A 74 16.56 4.40 -16.63
CA SER A 74 17.60 3.47 -16.14
C SER A 74 16.98 2.19 -15.60
N TYR A 75 15.94 2.30 -14.75
CA TYR A 75 15.22 1.12 -14.27
C TYR A 75 14.63 0.31 -15.41
N PHE A 76 13.91 0.96 -16.34
CA PHE A 76 13.25 0.25 -17.45
C PHE A 76 14.24 -0.45 -18.39
N GLN A 77 15.38 0.19 -18.63
CA GLN A 77 16.48 -0.42 -19.41
C GLN A 77 17.07 -1.64 -18.69
N ASN A 78 17.34 -1.53 -17.39
CA ASN A 78 17.87 -2.63 -16.58
C ASN A 78 16.88 -3.80 -16.52
N LEU A 79 15.58 -3.51 -16.28
CA LEU A 79 14.51 -4.49 -16.29
C LEU A 79 14.37 -5.18 -17.66
N SER A 80 14.35 -4.41 -18.74
CA SER A 80 14.24 -4.93 -20.11
C SER A 80 15.42 -5.83 -20.48
N ALA A 81 16.63 -5.41 -20.13
CA ALA A 81 17.83 -6.22 -20.35
C ALA A 81 17.78 -7.53 -19.54
N TYR A 82 17.39 -7.47 -18.27
CA TYR A 82 17.21 -8.65 -17.43
C TYR A 82 16.16 -9.58 -18.01
N THR A 83 14.96 -9.06 -18.35
CA THR A 83 13.86 -9.85 -18.92
C THR A 83 14.27 -10.55 -20.22
N ALA A 84 14.95 -9.82 -21.11
CA ALA A 84 15.47 -10.40 -22.37
C ALA A 84 16.50 -11.49 -22.11
N GLN A 85 17.40 -11.31 -21.14
CA GLN A 85 18.39 -12.33 -20.75
C GLN A 85 17.73 -13.60 -20.18
N GLN A 86 16.62 -13.45 -19.45
CA GLN A 86 15.85 -14.57 -18.91
C GLN A 86 14.86 -15.17 -19.90
N GLY A 87 14.82 -14.71 -21.15
CA GLY A 87 13.87 -15.18 -22.17
C GLY A 87 12.39 -14.91 -21.81
N GLY A 88 12.13 -13.84 -21.08
CA GLY A 88 10.79 -13.45 -20.63
C GLY A 88 10.30 -14.13 -19.35
N VAL A 89 11.10 -15.03 -18.75
CA VAL A 89 10.73 -15.77 -17.54
C VAL A 89 11.35 -15.11 -16.32
N LEU A 90 10.55 -14.28 -15.60
CA LEU A 90 11.02 -13.64 -14.37
C LEU A 90 11.15 -14.66 -13.22
N HIS A 91 10.18 -15.57 -13.12
CA HIS A 91 10.20 -16.68 -12.18
C HIS A 91 9.28 -17.79 -12.64
N ASP A 92 9.68 -19.05 -12.45
CA ASP A 92 8.93 -20.24 -12.90
C ASP A 92 7.73 -20.60 -12.01
N ARG A 93 7.64 -20.05 -10.80
CA ARG A 93 6.62 -20.37 -9.80
C ARG A 93 6.03 -19.17 -9.05
N LYS A 94 6.75 -18.05 -8.98
CA LYS A 94 6.33 -16.86 -8.23
C LYS A 94 5.76 -15.81 -9.19
N TYR A 95 4.49 -15.92 -9.52
CA TYR A 95 3.86 -15.04 -10.50
C TYR A 95 3.56 -13.63 -9.94
N THR A 96 3.70 -13.45 -8.63
CA THR A 96 3.76 -12.11 -8.02
C THR A 96 4.93 -11.26 -8.52
N GLU A 97 6.01 -11.88 -9.06
CA GLU A 97 7.12 -11.18 -9.70
C GLU A 97 6.64 -10.41 -10.94
N TYR A 98 5.82 -11.06 -11.79
CA TYR A 98 5.23 -10.42 -12.96
C TYR A 98 4.26 -9.30 -12.57
N SER A 99 3.41 -9.56 -11.57
CA SER A 99 2.45 -8.57 -11.08
C SER A 99 3.16 -7.30 -10.58
N ARG A 100 4.24 -7.46 -9.83
CA ARG A 100 5.04 -6.35 -9.32
C ARG A 100 5.69 -5.53 -10.44
N VAL A 101 6.26 -6.21 -11.45
CA VAL A 101 6.81 -5.56 -12.65
C VAL A 101 5.73 -4.79 -13.41
N ILE A 102 4.54 -5.38 -13.60
CA ILE A 102 3.43 -4.70 -14.27
C ILE A 102 3.06 -3.42 -13.53
N LEU A 103 2.96 -3.45 -12.20
CA LEU A 103 2.65 -2.28 -11.38
C LEU A 103 3.68 -1.16 -11.58
N ALA A 104 4.98 -1.47 -11.50
CA ALA A 104 6.04 -0.49 -11.66
C ALA A 104 6.07 0.11 -13.07
N VAL A 105 5.98 -0.74 -14.10
CA VAL A 105 6.00 -0.33 -15.51
C VAL A 105 4.79 0.54 -15.82
N THR A 106 3.58 0.16 -15.36
CA THR A 106 2.37 0.96 -15.52
C THR A 106 2.48 2.31 -14.81
N ALA A 107 3.05 2.33 -13.59
CA ALA A 107 3.21 3.58 -12.83
C ALA A 107 4.12 4.60 -13.53
N MET A 108 5.14 4.12 -14.25
CA MET A 108 6.03 4.97 -15.05
C MET A 108 5.39 5.43 -16.38
N GLY A 109 4.24 4.87 -16.76
CA GLY A 109 3.59 5.14 -18.05
C GLY A 109 4.15 4.33 -19.22
N GLU A 110 4.94 3.29 -18.94
CA GLU A 110 5.47 2.35 -19.92
C GLU A 110 4.52 1.17 -20.18
N ASP A 111 4.78 0.41 -21.23
CA ASP A 111 3.91 -0.68 -21.68
C ASP A 111 4.37 -2.05 -21.12
N PRO A 112 3.62 -2.67 -20.17
CA PRO A 112 3.98 -3.97 -19.63
C PRO A 112 3.80 -5.12 -20.64
N THR A 113 3.25 -4.86 -21.82
CA THR A 113 3.17 -5.86 -22.90
C THR A 113 4.45 -5.95 -23.74
N ASP A 114 5.39 -5.02 -23.54
CA ASP A 114 6.68 -5.00 -24.22
C ASP A 114 7.85 -4.65 -23.27
N VAL A 115 8.15 -5.54 -22.36
CA VAL A 115 9.32 -5.42 -21.47
C VAL A 115 10.46 -6.30 -22.00
N GLY A 116 11.40 -5.67 -22.70
CA GLY A 116 12.51 -6.40 -23.33
C GLY A 116 12.06 -7.37 -24.43
N GLY A 117 10.95 -7.08 -25.10
CA GLY A 117 10.34 -7.91 -26.13
C GLY A 117 9.36 -8.97 -25.62
N PHE A 118 8.97 -8.90 -24.33
CA PHE A 118 8.09 -9.90 -23.71
C PHE A 118 6.90 -9.25 -23.03
N ASN A 119 5.73 -9.90 -23.15
CA ASN A 119 4.49 -9.46 -22.54
C ASN A 119 4.38 -10.02 -21.09
N MET A 120 4.46 -9.14 -20.10
CA MET A 120 4.39 -9.48 -18.67
C MET A 120 2.98 -9.87 -18.21
N LEU A 121 1.93 -9.60 -18.99
CA LEU A 121 0.55 -10.00 -18.67
C LEU A 121 0.29 -11.48 -18.97
N LEU A 122 1.03 -12.10 -19.90
CA LEU A 122 0.80 -13.49 -20.33
C LEU A 122 0.80 -14.50 -19.18
N PRO A 123 1.75 -14.46 -18.22
CA PRO A 123 1.75 -15.39 -17.10
C PRO A 123 0.49 -15.30 -16.24
N LEU A 124 -0.12 -14.12 -16.11
CA LEU A 124 -1.33 -13.92 -15.32
C LEU A 124 -2.60 -14.48 -15.99
N ALA A 125 -2.49 -15.06 -17.19
CA ALA A 125 -3.58 -15.77 -17.85
C ALA A 125 -3.73 -17.23 -17.36
N ASP A 126 -2.69 -17.79 -16.72
CA ASP A 126 -2.68 -19.13 -16.12
C ASP A 126 -3.14 -19.06 -14.67
N PHE A 127 -4.38 -19.50 -14.41
CA PHE A 127 -4.97 -19.42 -13.08
C PHE A 127 -4.24 -20.29 -12.04
N GLU A 128 -3.92 -21.55 -12.39
CA GLU A 128 -3.26 -22.49 -11.47
C GLU A 128 -1.85 -22.02 -11.09
N GLN A 129 -1.08 -21.54 -12.06
CA GLN A 129 0.25 -21.05 -11.79
C GLN A 129 0.24 -19.74 -10.98
N THR A 130 -0.70 -18.84 -11.27
CA THR A 130 -0.89 -17.62 -10.47
C THR A 130 -1.25 -17.96 -9.03
N CYS A 131 -2.14 -18.94 -8.80
CA CYS A 131 -2.54 -19.37 -7.47
C CYS A 131 -1.52 -20.26 -6.75
N PHE A 132 -0.40 -20.62 -7.39
CA PHE A 132 0.63 -21.48 -6.79
C PHE A 132 1.18 -20.95 -5.46
N GLN A 133 1.27 -19.63 -5.31
CA GLN A 133 1.69 -18.94 -4.08
C GLN A 133 0.53 -18.71 -3.08
N GLY A 134 -0.56 -19.51 -3.17
CA GLY A 134 -1.76 -19.29 -2.40
C GLY A 134 -2.42 -17.95 -2.77
N ILE A 135 -3.04 -17.32 -1.79
CA ILE A 135 -3.83 -16.09 -1.99
C ILE A 135 -3.00 -14.89 -2.48
N ASN A 136 -1.68 -14.85 -2.23
CA ASN A 136 -0.81 -13.78 -2.72
C ASN A 136 -0.87 -13.66 -4.25
N GLY A 137 -0.92 -14.78 -4.97
CA GLY A 137 -1.00 -14.80 -6.43
C GLY A 137 -2.18 -13.99 -6.97
N PRO A 138 -3.43 -14.38 -6.68
CA PRO A 138 -4.61 -13.67 -7.17
C PRO A 138 -4.74 -12.23 -6.64
N ILE A 139 -4.29 -11.93 -5.41
CA ILE A 139 -4.24 -10.55 -4.89
C ILE A 139 -3.41 -9.67 -5.82
N PHE A 140 -2.14 -10.04 -6.02
CA PHE A 140 -1.25 -9.20 -6.83
C PHE A 140 -1.58 -9.24 -8.32
N ALA A 141 -2.17 -10.34 -8.83
CA ALA A 141 -2.67 -10.40 -10.20
C ALA A 141 -3.80 -9.38 -10.43
N LEU A 142 -4.77 -9.28 -9.52
CA LEU A 142 -5.84 -8.28 -9.62
C LEU A 142 -5.30 -6.86 -9.56
N LEU A 143 -4.41 -6.54 -8.60
CA LEU A 143 -3.79 -5.23 -8.50
C LEU A 143 -3.06 -4.85 -9.80
N ALA A 144 -2.29 -5.76 -10.37
CA ALA A 144 -1.55 -5.55 -11.60
C ALA A 144 -2.49 -5.34 -12.82
N LEU A 145 -3.46 -6.22 -12.99
CA LEU A 145 -4.42 -6.16 -14.10
C LEU A 145 -5.29 -4.90 -14.04
N ASP A 146 -5.67 -4.50 -12.83
CA ASP A 146 -6.56 -3.36 -12.61
C ASP A 146 -5.84 -2.02 -12.61
N SER A 147 -4.52 -2.00 -12.43
CA SER A 147 -3.73 -0.77 -12.44
C SER A 147 -3.83 0.00 -13.76
N GLY A 148 -3.88 -0.70 -14.86
CA GLY A 148 -4.01 -0.16 -16.20
C GLY A 148 -5.27 -0.61 -16.96
N ASP A 149 -6.25 -1.22 -16.27
CA ASP A 149 -7.44 -1.85 -16.88
C ASP A 149 -7.08 -2.84 -18.00
N TYR A 150 -6.02 -3.62 -17.81
CA TYR A 150 -5.51 -4.56 -18.81
C TYR A 150 -6.45 -5.74 -19.03
N ASP A 151 -6.69 -6.10 -20.29
CA ASP A 151 -7.32 -7.36 -20.63
C ASP A 151 -6.39 -8.53 -20.23
N ILE A 152 -6.98 -9.62 -19.71
CA ILE A 152 -6.23 -10.85 -19.49
C ILE A 152 -6.01 -11.53 -20.82
N PRO A 153 -4.74 -11.80 -21.22
CA PRO A 153 -4.47 -12.49 -22.49
C PRO A 153 -5.08 -13.88 -22.54
N GLU A 154 -5.14 -14.47 -23.74
CA GLU A 154 -5.49 -15.88 -23.90
C GLU A 154 -4.41 -16.77 -23.29
N ASN A 155 -4.83 -17.70 -22.43
CA ASN A 155 -3.93 -18.72 -21.86
C ASN A 155 -3.59 -19.76 -22.93
N THR A 156 -2.31 -19.88 -23.24
CA THR A 156 -1.83 -20.87 -24.23
C THR A 156 -1.36 -22.18 -23.60
N ALA A 157 -1.36 -22.28 -22.25
CA ALA A 157 -1.05 -23.49 -21.52
C ALA A 157 -2.29 -24.41 -21.43
N ASP A 158 -2.07 -25.70 -21.13
CA ASP A 158 -3.14 -26.66 -20.85
C ASP A 158 -3.58 -26.56 -19.37
N SER A 159 -4.09 -25.37 -19.02
CA SER A 159 -4.53 -25.00 -17.66
C SER A 159 -5.74 -24.06 -17.75
N THR A 160 -6.38 -23.75 -16.61
CA THR A 160 -7.56 -22.88 -16.58
C THR A 160 -7.22 -21.46 -17.03
N GLN A 161 -7.99 -20.94 -17.99
CA GLN A 161 -7.96 -19.54 -18.34
C GLN A 161 -8.35 -18.70 -17.12
N ALA A 162 -7.48 -17.81 -16.67
CA ALA A 162 -7.78 -16.88 -15.61
C ALA A 162 -8.83 -15.84 -16.04
N THR A 163 -9.66 -15.46 -15.08
CA THR A 163 -10.56 -14.31 -15.19
C THR A 163 -10.50 -13.53 -13.88
N ARG A 164 -10.89 -12.24 -13.91
CA ARG A 164 -11.00 -11.44 -12.69
C ARG A 164 -11.95 -12.08 -11.67
N ASP A 165 -13.09 -12.61 -12.13
CA ASP A 165 -14.04 -13.29 -11.25
C ASP A 165 -13.43 -14.51 -10.56
N LEU A 166 -12.65 -15.33 -11.26
CA LEU A 166 -11.96 -16.48 -10.64
C LEU A 166 -10.96 -16.02 -9.56
N TYR A 167 -10.23 -14.95 -9.80
CA TYR A 167 -9.30 -14.38 -8.80
C TYR A 167 -10.04 -13.81 -7.60
N VAL A 168 -11.11 -13.04 -7.82
CA VAL A 168 -11.97 -12.52 -6.75
C VAL A 168 -12.58 -13.67 -5.93
N ASP A 169 -13.15 -14.67 -6.61
CA ASP A 169 -13.75 -15.84 -5.95
C ASP A 169 -12.72 -16.61 -5.11
N TYR A 170 -11.49 -16.76 -5.62
CA TYR A 170 -10.40 -17.40 -4.86
C TYR A 170 -10.11 -16.64 -3.56
N ILE A 171 -10.02 -15.31 -3.64
CA ILE A 171 -9.73 -14.46 -2.48
C ILE A 171 -10.86 -14.54 -1.45
N ILE A 172 -12.12 -14.35 -1.85
CA ILE A 172 -13.24 -14.37 -0.89
C ILE A 172 -13.47 -15.76 -0.29
N ASN A 173 -13.26 -16.84 -1.05
CA ASN A 173 -13.39 -18.21 -0.54
C ASN A 173 -12.26 -18.59 0.44
N ALA A 174 -11.15 -17.91 0.43
CA ALA A 174 -10.06 -18.09 1.37
C ALA A 174 -10.21 -17.26 2.66
N GLN A 175 -11.27 -16.43 2.78
CA GLN A 175 -11.52 -15.66 3.99
C GLN A 175 -11.80 -16.59 5.18
N LEU A 176 -11.18 -16.27 6.32
CA LEU A 176 -11.41 -17.00 7.57
C LEU A 176 -12.85 -16.77 8.11
N PRO A 177 -13.42 -17.71 8.87
CA PRO A 177 -14.78 -17.58 9.40
C PRO A 177 -15.00 -16.30 10.23
N GLU A 178 -14.00 -15.88 10.99
CA GLU A 178 -14.01 -14.68 11.84
C GLU A 178 -13.81 -13.39 11.02
N GLY A 179 -13.39 -13.51 9.77
CA GLY A 179 -12.96 -12.43 8.89
C GLY A 179 -11.44 -12.41 8.73
N GLY A 180 -10.95 -11.54 7.81
CA GLY A 180 -9.52 -11.47 7.48
C GLY A 180 -9.02 -12.67 6.69
N TRP A 181 -7.71 -12.71 6.44
CA TRP A 181 -7.06 -13.75 5.64
C TRP A 181 -5.73 -14.19 6.26
N SER A 182 -5.34 -15.42 5.97
CA SER A 182 -4.06 -16.02 6.37
C SER A 182 -3.53 -16.92 5.25
N LEU A 183 -2.21 -16.95 5.07
CA LEU A 183 -1.58 -17.78 4.06
C LEU A 183 -1.67 -19.28 4.40
N MET A 184 -1.52 -19.61 5.67
CA MET A 184 -1.44 -20.99 6.15
C MET A 184 -2.69 -21.44 6.93
N GLY A 185 -3.70 -20.59 7.05
CA GLY A 185 -4.84 -20.81 7.94
C GLY A 185 -4.52 -20.46 9.40
N GLY A 186 -5.50 -20.56 10.29
CA GLY A 186 -5.35 -20.16 11.68
C GLY A 186 -5.88 -18.74 11.93
N GLU A 187 -5.10 -17.89 12.55
CA GLU A 187 -5.47 -16.49 12.83
C GLU A 187 -5.25 -15.60 11.60
N ALA A 188 -6.02 -14.51 11.50
CA ALA A 188 -5.88 -13.54 10.43
C ALA A 188 -4.51 -12.82 10.52
N GLU A 189 -3.80 -12.79 9.41
CA GLU A 189 -2.56 -12.03 9.28
C GLU A 189 -2.90 -10.60 8.82
N ILE A 190 -2.37 -9.60 9.50
CA ILE A 190 -2.66 -8.18 9.24
C ILE A 190 -2.29 -7.79 7.82
N ASP A 191 -1.06 -8.11 7.41
CA ASP A 191 -0.53 -7.74 6.09
C ASP A 191 -1.35 -8.39 4.97
N LEU A 192 -1.62 -9.69 5.09
CA LEU A 192 -2.37 -10.42 4.09
C LEU A 192 -3.83 -9.97 4.02
N THR A 193 -4.43 -9.67 5.18
CA THR A 193 -5.77 -9.09 5.26
C THR A 193 -5.81 -7.73 4.55
N ALA A 194 -4.85 -6.86 4.84
CA ALA A 194 -4.76 -5.56 4.19
C ALA A 194 -4.55 -5.68 2.67
N MET A 195 -3.65 -6.56 2.21
CA MET A 195 -3.42 -6.79 0.79
C MET A 195 -4.65 -7.38 0.07
N ALA A 196 -5.39 -8.28 0.71
CA ALA A 196 -6.65 -8.79 0.15
C ALA A 196 -7.69 -7.67 -0.01
N LEU A 197 -7.80 -6.78 0.97
CA LEU A 197 -8.68 -5.60 0.90
C LEU A 197 -8.30 -4.64 -0.23
N GLN A 198 -6.99 -4.42 -0.46
CA GLN A 198 -6.50 -3.61 -1.58
C GLN A 198 -6.99 -4.17 -2.93
N ALA A 199 -6.85 -5.48 -3.13
CA ALA A 199 -7.28 -6.14 -4.37
C ALA A 199 -8.80 -6.14 -4.54
N LEU A 200 -9.56 -6.31 -3.46
CA LEU A 200 -11.03 -6.36 -3.48
C LEU A 200 -11.69 -4.98 -3.58
N ALA A 201 -10.96 -3.90 -3.40
CA ALA A 201 -11.50 -2.53 -3.36
C ALA A 201 -12.31 -2.14 -4.61
N LYS A 202 -11.93 -2.64 -5.78
CA LYS A 202 -12.62 -2.38 -7.07
C LYS A 202 -13.94 -3.17 -7.23
N TYR A 203 -14.15 -4.23 -6.46
CA TYR A 203 -15.21 -5.21 -6.68
C TYR A 203 -16.36 -5.14 -5.69
N GLN A 204 -16.48 -4.04 -4.91
CA GLN A 204 -17.47 -3.88 -3.85
C GLN A 204 -18.92 -3.77 -4.36
N ASP A 205 -19.15 -3.64 -5.67
CA ASP A 205 -20.47 -3.77 -6.27
C ASP A 205 -21.04 -5.20 -6.15
N ARG A 206 -20.17 -6.20 -5.98
CA ARG A 206 -20.55 -7.56 -5.63
C ARG A 206 -20.84 -7.61 -4.13
N LYS A 207 -22.05 -8.07 -3.79
CA LYS A 207 -22.52 -8.13 -2.39
C LYS A 207 -21.63 -9.01 -1.49
N ASP A 208 -21.21 -10.17 -2.00
CA ASP A 208 -20.32 -11.11 -1.29
C ASP A 208 -18.93 -10.49 -1.03
N VAL A 209 -18.41 -9.72 -1.98
CA VAL A 209 -17.16 -8.96 -1.81
C VAL A 209 -17.32 -7.87 -0.76
N ALA A 210 -18.40 -7.08 -0.83
CA ALA A 210 -18.66 -6.02 0.15
C ALA A 210 -18.77 -6.60 1.58
N GLU A 211 -19.45 -7.75 1.76
CA GLU A 211 -19.54 -8.44 3.05
C GLU A 211 -18.16 -8.95 3.53
N ALA A 212 -17.32 -9.46 2.62
CA ALA A 212 -15.97 -9.91 2.94
C ALA A 212 -15.06 -8.74 3.32
N VAL A 213 -15.15 -7.62 2.59
CA VAL A 213 -14.40 -6.37 2.87
C VAL A 213 -14.75 -5.83 4.25
N GLU A 214 -16.03 -5.72 4.61
CA GLU A 214 -16.45 -5.23 5.93
C GLU A 214 -15.91 -6.10 7.07
N LYS A 215 -15.89 -7.43 6.93
CA LYS A 215 -15.30 -8.33 7.92
C LYS A 215 -13.77 -8.11 8.04
N GLY A 216 -13.06 -7.97 6.92
CA GLY A 216 -11.63 -7.68 6.94
C GLY A 216 -11.31 -6.35 7.62
N ILE A 217 -12.10 -5.29 7.32
CA ILE A 217 -11.98 -3.98 7.99
C ILE A 217 -12.19 -4.11 9.50
N ALA A 218 -13.18 -4.88 9.94
CA ALA A 218 -13.44 -5.10 11.37
C ALA A 218 -12.23 -5.74 12.06
N ILE A 219 -11.63 -6.79 11.48
CA ILE A 219 -10.42 -7.44 12.00
C ILE A 219 -9.27 -6.44 12.10
N LEU A 220 -8.99 -5.66 11.04
CA LEU A 220 -7.92 -4.67 11.08
C LEU A 220 -8.17 -3.60 12.16
N SER A 221 -9.42 -3.16 12.32
CA SER A 221 -9.77 -2.21 13.39
C SER A 221 -9.61 -2.81 14.80
N GLU A 222 -9.98 -4.06 15.00
CA GLU A 222 -9.87 -4.75 16.30
C GLU A 222 -8.41 -5.02 16.71
N CYS A 223 -7.57 -5.37 15.73
CA CYS A 223 -6.16 -5.69 15.96
C CYS A 223 -5.27 -4.45 16.12
N GLN A 224 -5.77 -3.24 15.80
CA GLN A 224 -5.00 -2.01 15.97
C GLN A 224 -4.77 -1.70 17.44
N ASN A 225 -3.50 -1.48 17.84
CA ASN A 225 -3.13 -1.14 19.20
C ASN A 225 -3.34 0.36 19.53
N GLU A 226 -3.25 0.71 20.81
CA GLU A 226 -3.44 2.09 21.31
C GLU A 226 -2.43 3.12 20.78
N ASN A 227 -1.33 2.66 20.16
CA ASN A 227 -0.32 3.52 19.53
C ASN A 227 -0.55 3.72 18.03
N GLY A 228 -1.65 3.18 17.49
CA GLY A 228 -1.99 3.26 16.06
C GLY A 228 -1.30 2.20 15.19
N GLY A 229 -0.53 1.28 15.78
CA GLY A 229 0.23 0.25 15.07
C GLY A 229 -0.40 -1.13 15.13
N TYR A 230 0.32 -2.11 14.57
CA TYR A 230 -0.07 -3.52 14.53
C TYR A 230 1.08 -4.42 14.98
N GLN A 231 0.76 -5.44 15.79
CA GLN A 231 1.69 -6.47 16.20
C GLN A 231 1.07 -7.85 15.94
N PHE A 232 1.89 -8.82 15.58
CA PHE A 232 1.38 -10.16 15.23
C PHE A 232 0.81 -10.89 16.46
N ASN A 233 1.43 -10.72 17.63
CA ASN A 233 0.94 -11.26 18.89
C ASN A 233 1.48 -10.43 20.09
N GLU A 234 1.00 -10.71 21.31
CA GLU A 234 1.35 -9.97 22.53
C GLU A 234 2.87 -9.95 22.85
N ASN A 235 3.64 -10.88 22.28
CA ASN A 235 5.09 -11.01 22.53
C ASN A 235 5.94 -10.37 21.42
N GLU A 236 5.32 -9.86 20.36
CA GLU A 236 6.00 -9.23 19.23
C GLU A 236 5.81 -7.73 19.24
N GLN A 237 6.77 -7.02 18.67
CA GLN A 237 6.66 -5.58 18.48
C GLN A 237 5.82 -5.29 17.21
N ALA A 238 5.19 -4.12 17.17
CA ALA A 238 4.55 -3.64 15.98
C ALA A 238 5.58 -3.45 14.86
N SER A 239 5.22 -3.79 13.61
CA SER A 239 6.06 -3.59 12.44
C SER A 239 5.59 -2.40 11.60
N CYS A 240 6.54 -1.74 10.96
CA CYS A 240 6.31 -0.64 10.04
C CYS A 240 5.46 -1.09 8.84
N GLU A 241 5.80 -2.25 8.30
CA GLU A 241 5.18 -2.81 7.10
C GLU A 241 3.70 -3.10 7.31
N SER A 242 3.33 -3.66 8.47
CA SER A 242 1.91 -3.93 8.77
C SER A 242 1.08 -2.64 8.81
N VAL A 243 1.60 -1.58 9.42
CA VAL A 243 0.92 -0.27 9.42
C VAL A 243 0.82 0.28 7.99
N ALA A 244 1.89 0.18 7.21
CA ALA A 244 1.94 0.64 5.83
C ALA A 244 0.89 -0.08 4.97
N GLN A 245 0.78 -1.41 5.06
CA GLN A 245 -0.21 -2.19 4.30
C GLN A 245 -1.65 -1.79 4.65
N VAL A 246 -1.94 -1.52 5.94
CA VAL A 246 -3.27 -1.09 6.35
C VAL A 246 -3.58 0.33 5.84
N ILE A 247 -2.64 1.26 5.89
CA ILE A 247 -2.81 2.60 5.28
C ILE A 247 -3.18 2.48 3.81
N VAL A 248 -2.44 1.67 3.04
CA VAL A 248 -2.73 1.46 1.61
C VAL A 248 -4.12 0.84 1.41
N SER A 249 -4.52 -0.13 2.26
CA SER A 249 -5.84 -0.76 2.13
C SER A 249 -6.98 0.23 2.34
N LEU A 250 -6.89 1.11 3.35
CA LEU A 250 -7.90 2.14 3.56
C LEU A 250 -7.93 3.15 2.41
N ALA A 251 -6.75 3.52 1.89
CA ALA A 251 -6.65 4.41 0.74
C ALA A 251 -7.32 3.83 -0.51
N GLU A 252 -7.08 2.54 -0.82
CA GLU A 252 -7.73 1.87 -1.96
C GLU A 252 -9.25 1.74 -1.79
N LEU A 253 -9.72 1.54 -0.54
CA LEU A 253 -11.14 1.48 -0.21
C LEU A 253 -11.81 2.86 -0.16
N GLY A 254 -11.06 3.95 -0.24
CA GLY A 254 -11.58 5.32 -0.09
C GLY A 254 -12.01 5.64 1.34
N ILE A 255 -11.46 4.95 2.33
CA ILE A 255 -11.72 5.18 3.76
C ILE A 255 -10.70 6.20 4.30
N SER A 256 -11.20 7.24 4.96
CA SER A 256 -10.33 8.25 5.57
C SER A 256 -9.45 7.64 6.65
N LEU A 257 -8.18 8.06 6.73
CA LEU A 257 -7.29 7.66 7.82
C LEU A 257 -7.69 8.23 9.18
N ASP A 258 -8.58 9.22 9.21
CA ASP A 258 -9.23 9.77 10.42
C ASP A 258 -10.53 9.00 10.78
N ASP A 259 -10.86 7.91 10.09
CA ASP A 259 -12.04 7.09 10.43
C ASP A 259 -11.93 6.61 11.87
N SER A 260 -12.98 6.82 12.65
CA SER A 260 -12.99 6.53 14.10
C SER A 260 -12.70 5.08 14.45
N ARG A 261 -12.89 4.15 13.51
CA ARG A 261 -12.53 2.73 13.65
C ARG A 261 -11.01 2.55 13.77
N PHE A 262 -10.23 3.44 13.15
CA PHE A 262 -8.77 3.39 13.07
C PHE A 262 -8.06 4.49 13.87
N VAL A 263 -8.77 5.11 14.80
CA VAL A 263 -8.19 6.04 15.79
C VAL A 263 -8.22 5.37 17.16
N LYS A 264 -7.07 4.91 17.67
CA LYS A 264 -6.91 4.23 18.96
C LYS A 264 -6.04 5.05 19.89
N GLY A 265 -6.44 5.20 21.15
CA GLY A 265 -5.69 6.03 22.11
C GLY A 265 -5.50 7.50 21.63
N GLY A 266 -6.33 7.98 20.72
CA GLY A 266 -6.18 9.29 20.07
C GLY A 266 -5.07 9.33 19.00
N LYS A 267 -4.58 8.17 18.55
CA LYS A 267 -3.57 8.00 17.51
C LYS A 267 -4.18 7.45 16.25
N THR A 268 -3.83 8.04 15.10
CA THR A 268 -4.19 7.57 13.76
C THR A 268 -3.18 6.53 13.27
N LEU A 269 -3.45 5.91 12.12
CA LEU A 269 -2.48 5.05 11.44
C LEU A 269 -1.21 5.79 11.02
N LEU A 270 -1.33 7.06 10.60
CA LEU A 270 -0.14 7.87 10.30
C LEU A 270 0.70 8.14 11.55
N ASP A 271 0.07 8.40 12.72
CA ASP A 271 0.80 8.49 13.98
C ASP A 271 1.50 7.17 14.32
N GLY A 272 0.86 6.03 14.02
CA GLY A 272 1.44 4.70 14.16
C GLY A 272 2.66 4.51 13.26
N LEU A 273 2.56 4.87 11.98
CA LEU A 273 3.65 4.78 11.01
C LEU A 273 4.84 5.67 11.42
N MET A 274 4.58 6.88 11.87
CA MET A 274 5.64 7.84 12.24
C MET A 274 6.47 7.42 13.45
N GLN A 275 6.07 6.42 14.21
CA GLN A 275 6.90 5.86 15.30
C GLN A 275 8.16 5.14 14.79
N PHE A 276 8.14 4.67 13.54
CA PHE A 276 9.26 3.98 12.90
C PHE A 276 10.23 4.92 12.18
N ARG A 277 9.87 6.21 12.04
CA ARG A 277 10.70 7.20 11.34
C ARG A 277 11.99 7.47 12.09
N GLN A 278 13.11 7.42 11.36
CA GLN A 278 14.45 7.65 11.86
C GLN A 278 14.93 9.09 11.58
N ALA A 279 16.02 9.49 12.23
CA ALA A 279 16.58 10.83 12.11
C ALA A 279 17.15 11.14 10.71
N ASP A 280 17.50 10.11 9.94
CA ASP A 280 17.95 10.21 8.56
C ASP A 280 16.81 10.39 7.54
N GLY A 281 15.56 10.28 7.98
CA GLY A 281 14.35 10.39 7.15
C GLY A 281 13.82 9.04 6.63
N GLY A 282 14.51 7.95 6.89
CA GLY A 282 14.06 6.59 6.60
C GLY A 282 13.17 6.00 7.70
N PHE A 283 12.79 4.75 7.54
CA PHE A 283 11.95 4.01 8.48
C PHE A 283 12.62 2.70 8.88
N SER A 284 12.41 2.29 10.10
CA SER A 284 12.90 1.00 10.62
C SER A 284 11.79 -0.05 10.60
N HIS A 285 12.15 -1.32 10.51
CA HIS A 285 11.22 -2.44 10.63
C HIS A 285 10.48 -2.44 11.98
N LEU A 286 11.22 -2.28 13.07
CA LEU A 286 10.70 -2.19 14.43
C LEU A 286 11.08 -0.86 15.07
N VAL A 287 10.31 -0.42 16.06
CA VAL A 287 10.62 0.82 16.80
C VAL A 287 11.95 0.68 17.54
N GLY A 288 12.85 1.66 17.34
CA GLY A 288 14.13 1.74 18.04
C GLY A 288 15.27 0.93 17.43
N VAL A 289 15.09 0.37 16.22
CA VAL A 289 16.17 -0.24 15.43
C VAL A 289 16.62 0.72 14.32
N GLU A 290 17.65 0.32 13.57
CA GLU A 290 18.20 1.11 12.46
C GLU A 290 17.24 1.18 11.28
N THR A 291 17.44 2.17 10.39
CA THR A 291 16.73 2.32 9.13
C THR A 291 16.85 1.04 8.32
N ASP A 292 15.73 0.58 7.79
CA ASP A 292 15.61 -0.57 6.90
C ASP A 292 15.06 -0.12 5.54
N LEU A 293 15.67 -0.59 4.45
CA LEU A 293 15.28 -0.16 3.11
C LEU A 293 13.87 -0.65 2.75
N LEU A 294 13.52 -1.90 3.07
CA LEU A 294 12.20 -2.46 2.80
C LEU A 294 11.12 -1.70 3.58
N ALA A 295 11.34 -1.48 4.89
CA ALA A 295 10.41 -0.71 5.72
C ALA A 295 10.26 0.73 5.21
N THR A 296 11.37 1.35 4.76
CA THR A 296 11.34 2.70 4.20
C THR A 296 10.55 2.79 2.90
N GLU A 297 10.70 1.83 2.00
CA GLU A 297 9.92 1.75 0.75
C GLU A 297 8.43 1.56 1.03
N GLN A 298 8.08 0.67 1.96
CA GLN A 298 6.69 0.43 2.32
C GLN A 298 6.05 1.64 3.01
N ALA A 299 6.75 2.26 3.95
CA ALA A 299 6.30 3.52 4.56
C ALA A 299 6.13 4.63 3.52
N PHE A 300 7.06 4.73 2.57
CA PHE A 300 7.02 5.74 1.52
C PHE A 300 5.78 5.60 0.65
N TYR A 301 5.53 4.44 0.05
CA TYR A 301 4.34 4.30 -0.80
C TYR A 301 3.03 4.34 0.00
N ALA A 302 3.03 3.97 1.28
CA ALA A 302 1.85 4.14 2.15
C ALA A 302 1.55 5.62 2.42
N MET A 303 2.57 6.44 2.67
CA MET A 303 2.41 7.90 2.77
C MET A 303 1.93 8.51 1.45
N VAL A 304 2.45 8.04 0.32
CA VAL A 304 1.97 8.45 -1.02
C VAL A 304 0.50 8.07 -1.21
N ALA A 305 0.08 6.86 -0.82
CA ALA A 305 -1.32 6.45 -0.89
C ALA A 305 -2.23 7.35 -0.05
N ALA A 306 -1.81 7.69 1.17
CA ALA A 306 -2.52 8.60 2.06
C ALA A 306 -2.65 10.01 1.46
N ASP A 307 -1.56 10.59 0.99
CA ASP A 307 -1.50 11.92 0.39
C ASP A 307 -2.40 12.03 -0.85
N ARG A 308 -2.41 11.00 -1.70
CA ARG A 308 -3.27 10.94 -2.89
C ARG A 308 -4.76 10.96 -2.55
N VAL A 309 -5.17 10.21 -1.52
CA VAL A 309 -6.56 10.21 -1.06
C VAL A 309 -6.95 11.56 -0.48
N GLU A 310 -6.09 12.19 0.34
CA GLU A 310 -6.34 13.54 0.88
C GLU A 310 -6.50 14.60 -0.23
N LYS A 311 -5.73 14.47 -1.31
CA LYS A 311 -5.80 15.34 -2.50
C LYS A 311 -6.96 14.99 -3.44
N GLY A 312 -7.70 13.91 -3.20
CA GLY A 312 -8.77 13.44 -4.09
C GLY A 312 -8.28 12.92 -5.43
N GLU A 313 -7.03 12.46 -5.47
CA GLU A 313 -6.42 11.82 -6.64
C GLU A 313 -6.80 10.34 -6.73
N ALA A 314 -6.54 9.72 -7.89
CA ALA A 314 -6.66 8.29 -8.05
C ALA A 314 -5.76 7.54 -7.06
N SER A 315 -6.25 6.46 -6.45
CA SER A 315 -5.51 5.68 -5.45
C SER A 315 -4.18 5.14 -5.99
N LEU A 316 -3.35 4.57 -5.11
CA LEU A 316 -1.99 4.15 -5.43
C LEU A 316 -1.95 3.22 -6.65
N TYR A 317 -2.86 2.24 -6.69
CA TYR A 317 -2.91 1.21 -7.73
C TYR A 317 -3.84 1.54 -8.91
N ARG A 318 -4.58 2.64 -8.89
CA ARG A 318 -5.40 3.08 -10.04
C ARG A 318 -4.61 4.07 -10.88
N MET A 319 -4.11 3.61 -12.03
CA MET A 319 -3.14 4.37 -12.84
C MET A 319 -3.72 4.80 -14.20
N LYS A 320 -4.96 4.37 -14.51
CA LYS A 320 -5.77 4.81 -15.66
C LYS A 320 -7.15 5.28 -15.24
#